data_daefa45bda5d51e4f196dac9b7764377
#
_entry.id   daefa45bda5d51e4f196dac9b7764377
#
_cell.length_a   1.000
_cell.length_b   1.000
_cell.length_c   1.000
_cell.angle_alpha   90.00
_cell.angle_beta   90.00
_cell.angle_gamma   90.00
#
_symmetry.space_group_name_H-M   'P 1'
#
loop_
_entity.id
_entity.type
_entity.pdbx_description
1 polymer ?
#
loop_
_entity_poly.entity_id
_entity_poly.type
_entity_poly.pdbx_seq_one_letter_code
_entity_poly.pdbx_strand_id
1 'polypeptide(L)'
;MKLSVLIPVFNEARTIDEVLRLVTAVPIDKEVLVVDDGSLDGTREILAGWNGRAGVRVLFHDRNRGKGAALRTALAEARGEILLIQDADLEYDPAEYPSLLRPIESGRADVVFGSRFRGSAENRVQNFWHTVGNRILTLISNVFTDLNVTDMATCYKAFHRRVVPVLDLVQPGFGVDAEITVKVARAGLRIFEVPVSYFARSRAEGKKIRLRDGAVALTALVRHRFERRPPR
;
A
#
# COMPACT_ATOMS: atom_id res chain seq x y z
N MET A 1 -6.64 -18.81 -7.51
CA MET A 1 -5.86 -17.54 -7.60
C MET A 1 -5.41 -17.17 -6.21
N LYS A 2 -4.11 -17.06 -6.02
CA LYS A 2 -3.48 -16.92 -4.70
C LYS A 2 -3.36 -15.46 -4.27
N LEU A 3 -3.02 -14.56 -5.19
CA LEU A 3 -2.68 -13.16 -4.89
C LEU A 3 -3.49 -12.18 -5.74
N SER A 4 -4.00 -11.10 -5.12
CA SER A 4 -4.45 -9.89 -5.81
C SER A 4 -3.46 -8.76 -5.50
N VAL A 5 -2.79 -8.25 -6.53
CA VAL A 5 -1.92 -7.06 -6.43
C VAL A 5 -2.77 -5.83 -6.72
N LEU A 6 -2.85 -4.90 -5.76
CA LEU A 6 -3.67 -3.69 -5.83
C LEU A 6 -2.77 -2.50 -6.13
N ILE A 7 -2.92 -1.90 -7.31
CA ILE A 7 -2.06 -0.80 -7.77
C ILE A 7 -2.90 0.47 -7.96
N PRO A 8 -2.96 1.37 -6.96
CA PRO A 8 -3.52 2.70 -7.15
C PRO A 8 -2.56 3.56 -7.97
N VAL A 9 -3.05 4.19 -9.04
CA VAL A 9 -2.24 4.99 -9.96
C VAL A 9 -2.83 6.38 -10.14
N PHE A 10 -1.98 7.40 -10.11
CA PHE A 10 -2.34 8.76 -10.49
C PHE A 10 -1.12 9.50 -11.05
N ASN A 11 -1.12 9.85 -12.33
CA ASN A 11 -0.05 10.56 -13.03
C ASN A 11 1.33 9.88 -12.84
N GLU A 12 1.48 8.65 -13.33
CA GLU A 12 2.70 7.84 -13.28
C GLU A 12 3.09 7.29 -14.68
N ALA A 13 2.88 8.09 -15.75
CA ALA A 13 3.20 7.67 -17.12
C ALA A 13 4.65 7.23 -17.31
N ARG A 14 5.58 7.74 -16.48
CA ARG A 14 7.02 7.42 -16.58
C ARG A 14 7.39 6.06 -16.00
N THR A 15 6.58 5.50 -15.11
CA THR A 15 6.94 4.34 -14.28
C THR A 15 5.99 3.18 -14.44
N ILE A 16 4.71 3.43 -14.73
CA ILE A 16 3.66 2.40 -14.66
C ILE A 16 3.90 1.23 -15.61
N ASP A 17 4.44 1.45 -16.82
CA ASP A 17 4.71 0.37 -17.76
C ASP A 17 5.75 -0.60 -17.18
N GLU A 18 6.84 -0.08 -16.61
CA GLU A 18 7.89 -0.89 -16.00
C GLU A 18 7.40 -1.58 -14.72
N VAL A 19 6.63 -0.89 -13.88
CA VAL A 19 6.00 -1.52 -12.69
C VAL A 19 5.17 -2.72 -13.10
N LEU A 20 4.33 -2.61 -14.14
CA LEU A 20 3.49 -3.71 -14.60
C LEU A 20 4.32 -4.86 -15.20
N ARG A 21 5.42 -4.57 -15.90
CA ARG A 21 6.35 -5.61 -16.37
C ARG A 21 6.94 -6.38 -15.20
N LEU A 22 7.48 -5.67 -14.19
CA LEU A 22 8.09 -6.29 -13.01
C LEU A 22 7.04 -7.09 -12.21
N VAL A 23 5.88 -6.52 -11.94
CA VAL A 23 4.79 -7.20 -11.22
C VAL A 23 4.34 -8.46 -11.95
N THR A 24 4.13 -8.40 -13.26
CA THR A 24 3.67 -9.55 -14.04
C THR A 24 4.72 -10.64 -14.16
N ALA A 25 6.00 -10.29 -14.14
CA ALA A 25 7.13 -11.22 -14.22
C ALA A 25 7.31 -12.07 -12.93
N VAL A 26 6.81 -11.63 -11.77
CA VAL A 26 6.91 -12.42 -10.53
C VAL A 26 6.19 -13.77 -10.71
N PRO A 27 6.84 -14.94 -10.48
CA PRO A 27 6.27 -16.25 -10.75
C PRO A 27 5.30 -16.73 -9.65
N ILE A 28 4.21 -15.98 -9.43
CA ILE A 28 3.15 -16.28 -8.46
C ILE A 28 1.81 -16.23 -9.21
N ASP A 29 0.91 -17.18 -8.95
CA ASP A 29 -0.48 -17.14 -9.46
C ASP A 29 -1.20 -15.92 -8.89
N LYS A 30 -1.47 -14.92 -9.74
CA LYS A 30 -2.00 -13.62 -9.33
C LYS A 30 -2.89 -12.96 -10.36
N GLU A 31 -3.74 -12.07 -9.90
CA GLU A 31 -4.32 -10.99 -10.68
C GLU A 31 -3.67 -9.66 -10.30
N VAL A 32 -3.66 -8.72 -11.22
CA VAL A 32 -3.16 -7.36 -11.00
C VAL A 32 -4.33 -6.41 -11.25
N LEU A 33 -4.75 -5.73 -10.19
CA LEU A 33 -5.85 -4.76 -10.22
C LEU A 33 -5.27 -3.36 -10.18
N VAL A 34 -5.32 -2.69 -11.31
CA VAL A 34 -4.85 -1.30 -11.46
C VAL A 34 -6.05 -0.38 -11.41
N VAL A 35 -6.01 0.62 -10.54
CA VAL A 35 -7.03 1.66 -10.50
C VAL A 35 -6.40 2.99 -10.85
N ASP A 36 -6.69 3.47 -12.05
CA ASP A 36 -6.32 4.82 -12.47
C ASP A 36 -7.25 5.85 -11.82
N ASP A 37 -6.69 6.68 -10.98
CA ASP A 37 -7.44 7.68 -10.22
C ASP A 37 -7.56 9.03 -10.95
N GLY A 38 -7.94 8.97 -12.24
CA GLY A 38 -8.17 10.16 -13.07
C GLY A 38 -6.89 10.83 -13.55
N SER A 39 -5.91 10.05 -14.03
CA SER A 39 -4.65 10.58 -14.59
C SER A 39 -4.83 11.42 -15.84
N LEU A 40 -3.93 12.41 -16.05
CA LEU A 40 -3.96 13.40 -17.14
C LEU A 40 -2.62 13.51 -17.89
N ASP A 41 -1.65 12.61 -17.62
CA ASP A 41 -0.26 12.70 -18.10
C ASP A 41 0.12 11.63 -19.14
N GLY A 42 -0.84 10.90 -19.70
CA GLY A 42 -0.59 9.76 -20.59
C GLY A 42 -0.61 8.39 -19.89
N THR A 43 -0.78 8.34 -18.57
CA THR A 43 -0.91 7.08 -17.80
C THR A 43 -2.06 6.21 -18.31
N ARG A 44 -3.20 6.82 -18.65
CA ARG A 44 -4.42 6.11 -19.07
C ARG A 44 -4.23 5.34 -20.38
N GLU A 45 -3.53 5.94 -21.32
CA GLU A 45 -3.22 5.35 -22.62
C GLU A 45 -2.33 4.13 -22.46
N ILE A 46 -1.31 4.21 -21.59
CA ILE A 46 -0.43 3.08 -21.25
C ILE A 46 -1.25 1.96 -20.62
N LEU A 47 -2.08 2.29 -19.63
CA LEU A 47 -2.91 1.31 -18.91
C LEU A 47 -3.95 0.63 -19.82
N ALA A 48 -4.54 1.36 -20.79
CA ALA A 48 -5.44 0.78 -21.77
C ALA A 48 -4.76 -0.34 -22.58
N GLY A 49 -3.46 -0.19 -22.89
CA GLY A 49 -2.65 -1.22 -23.55
C GLY A 49 -2.38 -2.47 -22.70
N TRP A 50 -2.45 -2.36 -21.37
CA TRP A 50 -2.27 -3.47 -20.43
C TRP A 50 -3.54 -4.21 -20.07
N ASN A 51 -4.70 -3.57 -20.23
CA ASN A 51 -5.96 -4.13 -19.80
C ASN A 51 -6.28 -5.45 -20.53
N GLY A 52 -6.55 -6.50 -19.77
CA GLY A 52 -6.80 -7.85 -20.27
C GLY A 52 -5.56 -8.67 -20.61
N ARG A 53 -4.34 -8.15 -20.40
CA ARG A 53 -3.07 -8.87 -20.64
C ARG A 53 -2.45 -9.35 -19.33
N ALA A 54 -1.79 -10.51 -19.34
CA ALA A 54 -1.01 -11.06 -18.22
C ALA A 54 -1.70 -11.00 -16.84
N GLY A 55 -3.03 -11.16 -16.81
CA GLY A 55 -3.81 -11.08 -15.58
C GLY A 55 -4.05 -9.65 -15.06
N VAL A 56 -3.69 -8.63 -15.84
CA VAL A 56 -3.93 -7.22 -15.51
C VAL A 56 -5.36 -6.82 -15.85
N ARG A 57 -6.04 -6.22 -14.91
CA ARG A 57 -7.37 -5.62 -15.07
C ARG A 57 -7.33 -4.17 -14.61
N VAL A 58 -7.73 -3.25 -15.47
CA VAL A 58 -7.66 -1.80 -15.23
C VAL A 58 -9.06 -1.25 -14.98
N LEU A 59 -9.19 -0.45 -13.94
CA LEU A 59 -10.39 0.30 -13.59
C LEU A 59 -10.06 1.80 -13.65
N PHE A 60 -10.97 2.62 -14.14
CA PHE A 60 -10.74 4.04 -14.34
C PHE A 60 -11.73 4.86 -13.51
N HIS A 61 -11.22 5.78 -12.70
CA HIS A 61 -12.02 6.86 -12.11
C HIS A 61 -12.16 8.03 -13.09
N ASP A 62 -13.28 8.73 -13.04
CA ASP A 62 -13.52 9.90 -13.89
C ASP A 62 -12.66 11.09 -13.47
N ARG A 63 -12.27 11.16 -12.19
CA ARG A 63 -11.43 12.21 -11.60
C ARG A 63 -10.62 11.68 -10.43
N ASN A 64 -9.62 12.43 -10.00
CA ASN A 64 -8.85 12.10 -8.80
C ASN A 64 -9.76 12.11 -7.55
N ARG A 65 -9.80 10.95 -6.88
CA ARG A 65 -10.56 10.68 -5.65
C ARG A 65 -9.63 10.33 -4.48
N GLY A 66 -8.33 10.18 -4.75
CA GLY A 66 -7.26 9.87 -3.82
C GLY A 66 -6.92 8.38 -3.69
N LYS A 67 -5.69 8.10 -3.22
CA LYS A 67 -5.11 6.74 -3.07
C LYS A 67 -6.06 5.77 -2.35
N GLY A 68 -6.65 6.20 -1.24
CA GLY A 68 -7.56 5.35 -0.47
C GLY A 68 -8.86 5.03 -1.22
N ALA A 69 -9.37 5.95 -2.05
CA ALA A 69 -10.51 5.67 -2.90
C ALA A 69 -10.18 4.65 -4.00
N ALA A 70 -8.99 4.76 -4.60
CA ALA A 70 -8.51 3.79 -5.58
C ALA A 70 -8.32 2.41 -4.94
N LEU A 71 -7.76 2.35 -3.72
CA LEU A 71 -7.62 1.08 -2.99
C LEU A 71 -8.99 0.46 -2.66
N ARG A 72 -10.00 1.23 -2.25
CA ARG A 72 -11.36 0.70 -2.05
C ARG A 72 -11.93 0.07 -3.31
N THR A 73 -11.77 0.74 -4.44
CA THR A 73 -12.21 0.22 -5.74
C THR A 73 -11.50 -1.10 -6.08
N ALA A 74 -10.17 -1.17 -5.86
CA ALA A 74 -9.41 -2.39 -6.08
C ALA A 74 -9.82 -3.52 -5.12
N LEU A 75 -10.02 -3.21 -3.83
CA LEU A 75 -10.42 -4.18 -2.80
C LEU A 75 -11.78 -4.82 -3.11
N ALA A 76 -12.74 -4.04 -3.62
CA ALA A 76 -14.08 -4.53 -3.97
C ALA A 76 -14.03 -5.55 -5.14
N GLU A 77 -13.05 -5.43 -6.01
CA GLU A 77 -12.88 -6.24 -7.22
C GLU A 77 -11.90 -7.42 -7.03
N ALA A 78 -11.13 -7.41 -5.95
CA ALA A 78 -10.09 -8.41 -5.69
C ALA A 78 -10.68 -9.81 -5.42
N ARG A 79 -10.03 -10.86 -5.94
CA ARG A 79 -10.47 -12.27 -5.84
C ARG A 79 -9.45 -13.19 -5.18
N GLY A 80 -8.19 -12.76 -5.04
CA GLY A 80 -7.11 -13.54 -4.44
C GLY A 80 -7.32 -13.84 -2.95
N GLU A 81 -6.71 -14.88 -2.44
CA GLU A 81 -6.72 -15.24 -1.01
C GLU A 81 -5.88 -14.26 -0.17
N ILE A 82 -4.84 -13.71 -0.79
CA ILE A 82 -3.99 -12.68 -0.22
C ILE A 82 -4.09 -11.44 -1.10
N LEU A 83 -4.11 -10.27 -0.48
CA LEU A 83 -4.12 -8.98 -1.16
C LEU A 83 -2.83 -8.24 -0.80
N LEU A 84 -2.20 -7.61 -1.77
CA LEU A 84 -0.97 -6.84 -1.60
C LEU A 84 -1.12 -5.47 -2.26
N ILE A 85 -0.79 -4.41 -1.54
CA ILE A 85 -0.73 -3.06 -2.09
C ILE A 85 0.65 -2.84 -2.70
N GLN A 86 0.68 -2.38 -3.95
CA GLN A 86 1.86 -2.00 -4.71
C GLN A 86 1.72 -0.56 -5.21
N ASP A 87 2.69 0.29 -4.92
CA ASP A 87 2.74 1.63 -5.53
C ASP A 87 3.20 1.56 -7.00
N ALA A 88 2.76 2.55 -7.79
CA ALA A 88 3.02 2.63 -9.24
C ALA A 88 4.33 3.33 -9.60
N ASP A 89 5.27 3.49 -8.65
CA ASP A 89 6.35 4.47 -8.73
C ASP A 89 7.78 3.93 -8.71
N LEU A 90 7.95 2.60 -8.77
CA LEU A 90 9.24 1.89 -8.70
C LEU A 90 10.03 2.09 -7.39
N GLU A 91 9.42 2.66 -6.34
CA GLU A 91 10.10 2.79 -5.06
C GLU A 91 10.23 1.46 -4.31
N TYR A 92 9.37 0.46 -4.64
CA TYR A 92 9.38 -0.89 -4.06
C TYR A 92 9.60 -1.95 -5.14
N ASP A 93 10.30 -3.04 -4.79
CA ASP A 93 10.63 -4.14 -5.70
C ASP A 93 9.62 -5.29 -5.61
N PRO A 94 8.89 -5.61 -6.71
CA PRO A 94 7.99 -6.76 -6.76
C PRO A 94 8.67 -8.13 -6.54
N ALA A 95 9.98 -8.25 -6.73
CA ALA A 95 10.72 -9.48 -6.44
C ALA A 95 10.63 -9.89 -4.96
N GLU A 96 10.28 -8.96 -4.07
CA GLU A 96 10.14 -9.21 -2.63
C GLU A 96 8.76 -9.75 -2.21
N TYR A 97 7.80 -9.91 -3.14
CA TYR A 97 6.49 -10.49 -2.83
C TYR A 97 6.56 -11.81 -2.04
N PRO A 98 7.43 -12.78 -2.37
CA PRO A 98 7.51 -14.01 -1.59
C PRO A 98 7.80 -13.79 -0.10
N SER A 99 8.60 -12.80 0.26
CA SER A 99 8.92 -12.48 1.66
C SER A 99 7.72 -11.89 2.42
N LEU A 100 6.92 -11.07 1.72
CA LEU A 100 5.69 -10.48 2.25
C LEU A 100 4.57 -11.50 2.42
N LEU A 101 4.46 -12.48 1.50
CA LEU A 101 3.40 -13.47 1.51
C LEU A 101 3.64 -14.62 2.50
N ARG A 102 4.90 -15.04 2.67
CA ARG A 102 5.29 -16.21 3.46
C ARG A 102 4.70 -16.26 4.89
N PRO A 103 4.65 -15.17 5.68
CA PRO A 103 4.04 -15.22 7.01
C PRO A 103 2.52 -15.49 6.98
N ILE A 104 1.82 -15.01 5.95
CA ILE A 104 0.39 -15.24 5.76
C ILE A 104 0.15 -16.67 5.29
N GLU A 105 0.90 -17.13 4.28
CA GLU A 105 0.81 -18.48 3.72
C GLU A 105 1.09 -19.57 4.75
N SER A 106 2.02 -19.31 5.67
CA SER A 106 2.32 -20.22 6.79
C SER A 106 1.31 -20.14 7.94
N GLY A 107 0.25 -19.35 7.81
CA GLY A 107 -0.79 -19.19 8.82
C GLY A 107 -0.35 -18.44 10.09
N ARG A 108 0.86 -17.86 10.11
CA ARG A 108 1.39 -17.13 11.27
C ARG A 108 0.86 -15.69 11.36
N ALA A 109 0.63 -15.04 10.22
CA ALA A 109 0.17 -13.66 10.14
C ALA A 109 -1.20 -13.55 9.48
N ASP A 110 -1.96 -12.53 9.86
CA ASP A 110 -3.16 -12.06 9.17
C ASP A 110 -2.82 -10.88 8.26
N VAL A 111 -1.80 -10.10 8.68
CA VAL A 111 -1.32 -8.89 8.01
C VAL A 111 0.21 -8.85 8.05
N VAL A 112 0.84 -8.43 6.96
CA VAL A 112 2.29 -8.20 6.89
C VAL A 112 2.56 -6.79 6.39
N PHE A 113 3.42 -6.06 7.10
CA PHE A 113 3.96 -4.78 6.69
C PHE A 113 5.40 -4.95 6.20
N GLY A 114 5.71 -4.38 5.05
CA GLY A 114 7.09 -4.25 4.60
C GLY A 114 7.73 -3.03 5.27
N SER A 115 8.84 -3.18 5.98
CA SER A 115 9.51 -2.08 6.65
C SER A 115 10.78 -1.65 5.92
N ARG A 116 10.89 -0.36 5.63
CA ARG A 116 12.08 0.30 5.09
C ARG A 116 13.17 0.52 6.13
N PHE A 117 12.85 0.33 7.40
CA PHE A 117 13.71 0.63 8.55
C PHE A 117 14.20 -0.63 9.30
N ARG A 118 13.73 -1.79 8.91
CA ARG A 118 14.14 -3.08 9.48
C ARG A 118 15.34 -3.67 8.75
N GLY A 119 16.51 -3.15 8.79
CA GLY A 119 17.75 -3.57 8.13
C GLY A 119 17.78 -4.98 7.46
N SER A 120 18.55 -5.12 6.39
CA SER A 120 18.88 -6.29 5.56
C SER A 120 18.46 -6.19 4.08
N ALA A 121 17.66 -5.20 3.70
CA ALA A 121 17.35 -4.94 2.30
C ALA A 121 18.12 -3.70 1.80
N GLU A 122 18.31 -3.60 0.49
CA GLU A 122 18.97 -2.44 -0.13
C GLU A 122 18.06 -1.22 -0.08
N ASN A 123 18.58 -0.11 0.45
CA ASN A 123 17.82 1.12 0.56
C ASN A 123 18.61 2.30 0.03
N ARG A 124 18.04 3.04 -0.93
CA ARG A 124 18.59 4.35 -1.30
C ARG A 124 18.53 5.29 -0.10
N VAL A 125 19.64 5.94 0.22
CA VAL A 125 19.71 6.89 1.36
C VAL A 125 18.65 7.97 1.19
N GLN A 126 17.79 8.11 2.19
CA GLN A 126 16.71 9.08 2.22
C GLN A 126 17.14 10.40 2.84
N ASN A 127 16.39 11.47 2.56
CA ASN A 127 16.59 12.75 3.24
C ASN A 127 16.36 12.61 4.75
N PHE A 128 17.28 13.14 5.54
CA PHE A 128 17.27 13.05 7.01
C PHE A 128 15.92 13.46 7.62
N TRP A 129 15.40 14.64 7.28
CA TRP A 129 14.13 15.14 7.84
C TRP A 129 12.91 14.32 7.43
N HIS A 130 12.95 13.70 6.25
CA HIS A 130 11.90 12.79 5.82
C HIS A 130 11.89 11.51 6.67
N THR A 131 13.07 10.98 6.97
CA THR A 131 13.21 9.81 7.85
C THR A 131 12.78 10.13 9.27
N VAL A 132 13.18 11.29 9.81
CA VAL A 132 12.75 11.77 11.13
C VAL A 132 11.23 11.90 11.18
N GLY A 133 10.61 12.54 10.19
CA GLY A 133 9.16 12.68 10.12
C GLY A 133 8.42 11.33 10.11
N ASN A 134 8.89 10.36 9.32
CA ASN A 134 8.32 9.01 9.30
C ASN A 134 8.47 8.29 10.65
N ARG A 135 9.61 8.40 11.31
CA ARG A 135 9.83 7.80 12.62
C ARG A 135 8.93 8.40 13.70
N ILE A 136 8.77 9.73 13.70
CA ILE A 136 7.86 10.42 14.63
C ILE A 136 6.41 9.97 14.38
N LEU A 137 5.98 9.94 13.13
CA LEU A 137 4.63 9.50 12.77
C LEU A 137 4.38 8.03 13.17
N THR A 138 5.37 7.16 12.97
CA THR A 138 5.32 5.77 13.40
C THR A 138 5.28 5.65 14.93
N LEU A 139 6.08 6.44 15.66
CA LEU A 139 6.04 6.46 17.13
C LEU A 139 4.65 6.86 17.65
N ILE A 140 4.09 7.93 17.10
CA ILE A 140 2.73 8.37 17.45
C ILE A 140 1.72 7.25 17.16
N SER A 141 1.81 6.62 15.98
CA SER A 141 0.97 5.50 15.62
C SER A 141 1.08 4.36 16.63
N ASN A 142 2.28 3.99 17.04
CA ASN A 142 2.52 2.93 18.02
C ASN A 142 1.89 3.25 19.38
N VAL A 143 1.98 4.50 19.85
CA VAL A 143 1.31 4.95 21.08
C VAL A 143 -0.22 4.81 20.98
N PHE A 144 -0.82 5.16 19.84
CA PHE A 144 -2.28 5.07 19.66
C PHE A 144 -2.78 3.65 19.42
N THR A 145 -1.97 2.76 18.89
CA THR A 145 -2.38 1.41 18.47
C THR A 145 -1.91 0.30 19.40
N ASP A 146 -1.00 0.61 20.32
CA ASP A 146 -0.27 -0.37 21.15
C ASP A 146 0.47 -1.41 20.28
N LEU A 147 0.97 -0.98 19.13
CA LEU A 147 1.84 -1.77 18.27
C LEU A 147 3.29 -1.34 18.45
N ASN A 148 4.22 -2.18 18.02
CA ASN A 148 5.64 -1.85 17.93
C ASN A 148 6.14 -2.06 16.51
N VAL A 149 5.46 -1.41 15.53
CA VAL A 149 5.88 -1.42 14.13
C VAL A 149 7.02 -0.41 13.93
N THR A 150 7.88 -0.68 12.96
CA THR A 150 9.01 0.20 12.63
C THR A 150 8.69 1.15 11.48
N ASP A 151 7.65 0.86 10.66
CA ASP A 151 7.27 1.65 9.49
C ASP A 151 5.76 1.61 9.23
N MET A 152 5.01 2.48 9.90
CA MET A 152 3.56 2.62 9.69
C MET A 152 3.21 3.10 8.27
N ALA A 153 4.04 4.02 7.72
CA ALA A 153 3.78 4.69 6.45
C ALA A 153 4.28 3.90 5.22
N THR A 154 4.64 2.63 5.38
CA THR A 154 4.99 1.77 4.26
C THR A 154 3.78 1.53 3.35
N CYS A 155 3.99 1.52 2.03
CA CYS A 155 2.97 1.09 1.10
C CYS A 155 2.82 -0.44 1.08
N TYR A 156 3.94 -1.18 1.15
CA TYR A 156 3.90 -2.64 1.14
C TYR A 156 3.16 -3.18 2.36
N LYS A 157 1.87 -3.44 2.17
CA LYS A 157 1.01 -4.12 3.12
C LYS A 157 0.31 -5.28 2.44
N ALA A 158 0.48 -6.48 2.99
CA ALA A 158 -0.20 -7.69 2.55
C ALA A 158 -1.23 -8.13 3.58
N PHE A 159 -2.39 -8.62 3.12
CA PHE A 159 -3.50 -9.03 3.96
C PHE A 159 -4.05 -10.38 3.52
N HIS A 160 -4.35 -11.26 4.45
CA HIS A 160 -5.25 -12.37 4.15
C HIS A 160 -6.66 -11.82 3.83
N ARG A 161 -7.37 -12.37 2.85
CA ARG A 161 -8.70 -11.90 2.41
C ARG A 161 -9.70 -11.71 3.57
N ARG A 162 -9.64 -12.55 4.61
CA ARG A 162 -10.51 -12.43 5.80
C ARG A 162 -10.38 -11.08 6.53
N VAL A 163 -9.31 -10.33 6.29
CA VAL A 163 -9.09 -9.00 6.88
C VAL A 163 -9.88 -7.91 6.15
N VAL A 164 -10.26 -8.11 4.89
CA VAL A 164 -10.92 -7.08 4.07
C VAL A 164 -12.17 -6.48 4.73
N PRO A 165 -13.09 -7.25 5.33
CA PRO A 165 -14.25 -6.68 6.02
C PRO A 165 -13.88 -5.79 7.21
N VAL A 166 -12.71 -6.03 7.84
CA VAL A 166 -12.22 -5.22 8.95
C VAL A 166 -11.67 -3.89 8.47
N LEU A 167 -11.11 -3.85 7.26
CA LEU A 167 -10.49 -2.65 6.72
C LEU A 167 -11.50 -1.53 6.50
N ASP A 168 -12.69 -1.82 5.93
CA ASP A 168 -13.77 -0.84 5.69
C ASP A 168 -13.25 0.59 5.50
N LEU A 169 -12.37 0.77 4.51
CA LEU A 169 -11.58 1.99 4.32
C LEU A 169 -12.47 3.17 3.96
N VAL A 170 -12.29 4.30 4.65
CA VAL A 170 -13.06 5.55 4.41
C VAL A 170 -12.15 6.73 4.03
N GLN A 171 -10.87 6.69 4.40
CA GLN A 171 -9.92 7.75 4.03
C GLN A 171 -9.75 7.81 2.52
N PRO A 172 -9.92 8.97 1.89
CA PRO A 172 -9.79 9.07 0.43
C PRO A 172 -8.33 9.12 -0.03
N GLY A 173 -7.43 9.74 0.73
CA GLY A 173 -6.04 10.03 0.36
C GLY A 173 -5.00 9.23 1.14
N PHE A 174 -3.84 9.84 1.39
CA PHE A 174 -2.68 9.23 2.07
C PHE A 174 -2.91 8.88 3.55
N GLY A 175 -4.00 9.33 4.17
CA GLY A 175 -4.40 8.88 5.51
C GLY A 175 -4.78 7.39 5.57
N VAL A 176 -4.92 6.73 4.43
CA VAL A 176 -5.31 5.32 4.34
C VAL A 176 -4.31 4.38 5.03
N ASP A 177 -3.00 4.67 4.98
CA ASP A 177 -1.99 3.85 5.65
C ASP A 177 -2.14 3.87 7.18
N ALA A 178 -2.45 5.04 7.73
CA ALA A 178 -2.75 5.21 9.15
C ALA A 178 -4.09 4.53 9.53
N GLU A 179 -5.12 4.68 8.69
CA GLU A 179 -6.41 4.02 8.88
C GLU A 179 -6.28 2.50 8.92
N ILE A 180 -5.58 1.91 7.96
CA ILE A 180 -5.30 0.46 7.91
C ILE A 180 -4.63 0.04 9.22
N THR A 181 -3.58 0.74 9.65
CA THR A 181 -2.81 0.39 10.84
C THR A 181 -3.67 0.39 12.09
N VAL A 182 -4.50 1.42 12.29
CA VAL A 182 -5.41 1.47 13.44
C VAL A 182 -6.46 0.36 13.38
N LYS A 183 -7.06 0.12 12.22
CA LYS A 183 -8.14 -0.88 12.08
C LYS A 183 -7.63 -2.30 12.33
N VAL A 184 -6.46 -2.67 11.80
CA VAL A 184 -5.88 -4.00 12.04
C VAL A 184 -5.45 -4.19 13.49
N ALA A 185 -4.90 -3.15 14.14
CA ALA A 185 -4.56 -3.17 15.56
C ALA A 185 -5.81 -3.36 16.44
N ARG A 186 -6.86 -2.57 16.20
CA ARG A 186 -8.12 -2.65 16.96
C ARG A 186 -8.84 -3.99 16.81
N ALA A 187 -8.64 -4.66 15.69
CA ALA A 187 -9.20 -5.99 15.45
C ALA A 187 -8.41 -7.11 16.14
N GLY A 188 -7.24 -6.80 16.73
CA GLY A 188 -6.37 -7.79 17.38
C GLY A 188 -5.77 -8.78 16.40
N LEU A 189 -5.53 -8.36 15.16
CA LEU A 189 -4.96 -9.22 14.12
C LEU A 189 -3.46 -9.47 14.36
N ARG A 190 -2.98 -10.62 13.89
CA ARG A 190 -1.55 -10.98 13.97
C ARG A 190 -0.80 -10.24 12.86
N ILE A 191 -0.05 -9.20 13.26
CA ILE A 191 0.70 -8.34 12.36
C ILE A 191 2.17 -8.74 12.41
N PHE A 192 2.78 -8.91 11.25
CA PHE A 192 4.21 -9.17 11.08
C PHE A 192 4.85 -8.03 10.29
N GLU A 193 6.13 -7.77 10.54
CA GLU A 193 6.95 -6.91 9.67
C GLU A 193 8.07 -7.73 9.04
N VAL A 194 8.32 -7.46 7.76
CA VAL A 194 9.46 -7.99 7.00
C VAL A 194 10.27 -6.82 6.42
N PRO A 195 11.60 -6.94 6.32
CA PRO A 195 12.41 -5.92 5.65
C PRO A 195 12.08 -5.86 4.16
N VAL A 196 12.09 -4.65 3.59
CA VAL A 196 11.90 -4.42 2.16
C VAL A 196 12.88 -3.38 1.65
N SER A 197 13.32 -3.54 0.40
CA SER A 197 14.11 -2.56 -0.33
C SER A 197 13.29 -1.31 -0.64
N TYR A 198 13.95 -0.16 -0.67
CA TYR A 198 13.28 1.09 -0.96
C TYR A 198 14.17 2.05 -1.76
N PHE A 199 13.77 2.34 -2.97
CA PHE A 199 14.48 3.22 -3.90
C PHE A 199 13.83 4.61 -3.94
N ALA A 200 13.97 5.35 -2.83
CA ALA A 200 13.34 6.65 -2.63
C ALA A 200 13.55 7.60 -3.81
N ARG A 201 12.45 8.11 -4.40
CA ARG A 201 12.50 9.17 -5.43
C ARG A 201 12.80 10.53 -4.81
N SER A 202 13.55 11.36 -5.53
CA SER A 202 13.68 12.78 -5.24
C SER A 202 12.44 13.56 -5.71
N ARG A 203 12.35 14.86 -5.33
CA ARG A 203 11.29 15.72 -5.84
C ARG A 203 11.35 15.90 -7.36
N ALA A 204 12.56 15.96 -7.92
CA ALA A 204 12.77 16.04 -9.37
C ALA A 204 12.30 14.78 -10.11
N GLU A 205 12.32 13.62 -9.43
CA GLU A 205 11.85 12.33 -9.92
C GLU A 205 10.34 12.12 -9.66
N GLY A 206 9.59 13.15 -9.18
CA GLY A 206 8.14 13.12 -9.08
C GLY A 206 7.57 12.73 -7.72
N LYS A 207 8.34 12.83 -6.61
CA LYS A 207 7.82 12.53 -5.26
C LYS A 207 6.64 13.43 -4.90
N LYS A 208 5.48 12.82 -4.64
CA LYS A 208 4.19 13.51 -4.41
C LYS A 208 3.90 13.84 -2.95
N ILE A 209 4.45 13.08 -2.01
CA ILE A 209 4.18 13.21 -0.56
C ILE A 209 4.70 14.54 -0.02
N ARG A 210 3.86 15.27 0.72
CA ARG A 210 4.13 16.58 1.33
C ARG A 210 3.96 16.51 2.85
N LEU A 211 4.49 17.50 3.59
CA LEU A 211 4.33 17.59 5.05
C LEU A 211 2.87 17.59 5.52
N ARG A 212 1.96 18.16 4.73
CA ARG A 212 0.51 18.13 5.02
C ARG A 212 -0.06 16.72 5.08
N ASP A 213 0.52 15.77 4.35
CA ASP A 213 0.04 14.39 4.33
C ASP A 213 0.33 13.69 5.67
N GLY A 214 1.41 14.10 6.36
CA GLY A 214 1.67 13.71 7.74
C GLY A 214 0.58 14.18 8.72
N ALA A 215 0.08 15.41 8.57
CA ALA A 215 -1.03 15.91 9.38
C ALA A 215 -2.33 15.14 9.09
N VAL A 216 -2.58 14.79 7.81
CA VAL A 216 -3.73 13.95 7.43
C VAL A 216 -3.61 12.56 8.06
N ALA A 217 -2.43 11.95 8.04
CA ALA A 217 -2.22 10.64 8.68
C ALA A 217 -2.45 10.72 10.21
N LEU A 218 -1.97 11.77 10.86
CA LEU A 218 -2.18 11.99 12.29
C LEU A 218 -3.68 12.14 12.64
N THR A 219 -4.41 12.93 11.87
CA THR A 219 -5.87 13.08 12.07
C THR A 219 -6.61 11.77 11.83
N ALA A 220 -6.16 10.96 10.86
CA ALA A 220 -6.70 9.63 10.63
C ALA A 220 -6.45 8.68 11.82
N LEU A 221 -5.22 8.67 12.38
CA LEU A 221 -4.90 7.89 13.59
C LEU A 221 -5.84 8.21 14.75
N VAL A 222 -5.99 9.50 15.07
CA VAL A 222 -6.86 9.94 16.18
C VAL A 222 -8.32 9.57 15.90
N ARG A 223 -8.83 9.90 14.71
CA ARG A 223 -10.21 9.62 14.33
C ARG A 223 -10.55 8.14 14.48
N HIS A 224 -9.79 7.27 13.82
CA HIS A 224 -10.09 5.83 13.77
C HIS A 224 -9.78 5.11 15.08
N ARG A 225 -8.93 5.66 15.96
CA ARG A 225 -8.70 5.12 17.31
C ARG A 225 -9.94 5.20 18.17
N PHE A 226 -10.71 6.30 18.08
CA PHE A 226 -11.90 6.57 18.90
C PHE A 226 -13.23 6.32 18.17
N GLU A 227 -13.20 5.89 16.93
CA GLU A 227 -14.39 5.50 16.18
C GLU A 227 -15.10 4.32 16.89
N ARG A 228 -16.43 4.37 16.99
CA ARG A 228 -17.19 3.26 17.61
C ARG A 228 -16.99 2.01 16.74
N ARG A 229 -16.73 0.87 17.39
CA ARG A 229 -16.72 -0.42 16.66
C ARG A 229 -18.11 -0.64 16.07
N PRO A 230 -18.23 -1.06 14.79
CA PRO A 230 -19.50 -1.55 14.31
C PRO A 230 -19.93 -2.72 15.19
N PRO A 231 -21.23 -2.91 15.45
CA PRO A 231 -21.71 -4.09 16.17
C PRO A 231 -21.22 -5.35 15.43
N ARG A 232 -20.77 -6.34 16.21
CA ARG A 232 -20.31 -7.64 15.70
C ARG A 232 -21.44 -8.41 15.06
#